data_addbaceed76ad5ea447f3e8c29f56058
#
_entry.id   addbaceed76ad5ea447f3e8c29f56058
#
_cell.length_a   1.000
_cell.length_b   1.000
_cell.length_c   1.000
_cell.angle_alpha   90.00
_cell.angle_beta   90.00
_cell.angle_gamma   90.00
#
_symmetry.space_group_name_H-M   'P 1'
#
loop_
_entity.id
_entity.type
_entity.pdbx_description
1 polymer ?
#
loop_
_entity_poly.entity_id
_entity_poly.type
_entity_poly.pdbx_seq_one_letter_code
_entity_poly.pdbx_strand_id
1 'polypeptide(L)'
;NGQVVSLVGSKDFFDEEHDGLVNVTIRPRQPGSSFKPIVYTAAFLKGYTPEMTLWDVNTVFKSDPKNYEPKNYDLGEHGPISARMALQGSLNIPAVKMLYLVGVSRVLDFAESLGYSTFGDRSRFGLSLVLGGGEVLLLEHAHAYSAFANQGIQKPLTSILKVEDAKGAVLEEWKESDGKQIVERNAALTISNVLSDNNSRAFVFGLSNSLVLSGRPVAAKTGTTNNYHDAWTLGYTPSLVAGVWVGNNDNAAMKRGADGSIIAAPIWNAFMRRALEKTPVEQFPAPQPTSTNKPFLLGKGVEQIVQIDKVTGKLATEFTPPELVEN
;
A
#
# COMPACT_ATOMS: atom_id res chain seq x y z
N ASN A 1 0.00 -1.17 -20.43
CA ASN A 1 0.02 -0.29 -21.60
C ASN A 1 -0.41 1.16 -21.28
N GLY A 2 -0.87 1.48 -20.06
CA GLY A 2 -1.29 2.82 -19.64
C GLY A 2 -2.74 3.21 -20.00
N GLN A 3 -3.50 2.33 -20.62
CA GLN A 3 -4.87 2.62 -21.00
C GLN A 3 -5.81 2.64 -19.80
N VAL A 4 -6.64 3.69 -19.71
CA VAL A 4 -7.74 3.79 -18.75
C VAL A 4 -8.94 3.10 -19.38
N VAL A 5 -9.14 1.83 -19.05
CA VAL A 5 -10.17 0.98 -19.67
C VAL A 5 -11.56 1.15 -19.04
N SER A 6 -11.62 1.69 -17.83
CA SER A 6 -12.88 1.99 -17.13
C SER A 6 -12.64 3.09 -16.08
N LEU A 7 -13.58 4.02 -16.00
CA LEU A 7 -13.58 5.09 -15.02
C LEU A 7 -15.02 5.38 -14.60
N VAL A 8 -15.28 5.34 -13.29
CA VAL A 8 -16.58 5.67 -12.69
C VAL A 8 -16.35 6.82 -11.72
N GLY A 9 -16.90 7.98 -12.01
CA GLY A 9 -16.68 9.20 -11.23
C GLY A 9 -17.52 9.28 -9.97
N SER A 10 -18.74 8.75 -9.98
CA SER A 10 -19.67 8.71 -8.86
C SER A 10 -20.59 7.49 -8.98
N LYS A 11 -21.36 7.20 -7.94
CA LYS A 11 -22.35 6.12 -7.94
C LYS A 11 -23.46 6.34 -8.96
N ASP A 12 -23.94 7.57 -9.06
CA ASP A 12 -24.99 8.00 -9.99
C ASP A 12 -24.72 9.45 -10.37
N PHE A 13 -24.49 9.70 -11.66
CA PHE A 13 -24.21 11.02 -12.21
C PHE A 13 -25.38 12.01 -12.02
N PHE A 14 -26.61 11.51 -12.02
CA PHE A 14 -27.83 12.31 -11.92
C PHE A 14 -28.37 12.47 -10.49
N ASP A 15 -27.67 11.97 -9.49
CA ASP A 15 -28.02 12.13 -8.07
C ASP A 15 -27.65 13.54 -7.60
N GLU A 16 -28.62 14.47 -7.68
CA GLU A 16 -28.43 15.86 -7.25
C GLU A 16 -28.35 15.97 -5.71
N GLU A 17 -28.99 15.06 -4.97
CA GLU A 17 -29.00 15.06 -3.50
C GLU A 17 -27.60 14.74 -2.92
N HIS A 18 -26.81 13.92 -3.62
CA HIS A 18 -25.50 13.46 -3.16
C HIS A 18 -24.35 13.90 -4.07
N ASP A 19 -24.49 15.05 -4.73
CA ASP A 19 -23.44 15.63 -5.59
C ASP A 19 -22.92 14.67 -6.68
N GLY A 20 -23.80 13.95 -7.37
CA GLY A 20 -23.49 12.92 -8.37
C GLY A 20 -22.60 13.40 -9.53
N LEU A 21 -22.60 14.70 -9.83
CA LEU A 21 -21.73 15.32 -10.84
C LEU A 21 -20.25 15.32 -10.43
N VAL A 22 -19.92 15.08 -9.16
CA VAL A 22 -18.55 15.07 -8.67
C VAL A 22 -17.83 13.83 -9.19
N ASN A 23 -16.81 14.04 -10.01
CA ASN A 23 -15.91 12.96 -10.42
C ASN A 23 -14.80 12.78 -9.38
N VAL A 24 -15.00 11.83 -8.43
CA VAL A 24 -14.05 11.58 -7.34
C VAL A 24 -12.69 11.05 -7.80
N THR A 25 -12.58 10.51 -9.02
CA THR A 25 -11.32 9.96 -9.54
C THR A 25 -10.25 11.03 -9.74
N ILE A 26 -10.68 12.29 -9.88
CA ILE A 26 -9.83 13.47 -10.06
C ILE A 26 -10.04 14.50 -8.94
N ARG A 27 -10.62 14.10 -7.81
CA ARG A 27 -10.72 14.94 -6.61
C ARG A 27 -9.70 14.50 -5.57
N PRO A 28 -8.99 15.44 -4.93
CA PRO A 28 -8.06 15.10 -3.85
C PRO A 28 -8.79 14.45 -2.68
N ARG A 29 -8.33 13.27 -2.28
CA ARG A 29 -8.82 12.51 -1.12
C ARG A 29 -7.65 11.91 -0.38
N GLN A 30 -7.75 11.77 0.93
CA GLN A 30 -6.69 11.16 1.73
C GLN A 30 -6.64 9.64 1.49
N PRO A 31 -5.51 9.08 1.04
CA PRO A 31 -5.40 7.66 0.69
C PRO A 31 -5.34 6.72 1.90
N GLY A 32 -5.15 7.26 3.10
CA GLY A 32 -4.93 6.43 4.28
C GLY A 32 -3.76 5.46 4.08
N SER A 33 -3.90 4.26 4.61
CA SER A 33 -2.88 3.21 4.52
C SER A 33 -2.59 2.70 3.12
N SER A 34 -3.38 3.07 2.09
CA SER A 34 -3.05 2.69 0.71
C SER A 34 -1.82 3.43 0.17
N PHE A 35 -1.36 4.48 0.86
CA PHE A 35 -0.10 5.17 0.54
C PHE A 35 1.14 4.43 1.07
N LYS A 36 1.01 3.53 2.04
CA LYS A 36 2.15 2.79 2.63
C LYS A 36 3.05 2.09 1.60
N PRO A 37 2.53 1.42 0.55
CA PRO A 37 3.39 0.80 -0.47
C PRO A 37 4.36 1.75 -1.14
N ILE A 38 4.01 3.03 -1.31
CA ILE A 38 4.90 4.06 -1.87
C ILE A 38 6.10 4.27 -0.93
N VAL A 39 5.84 4.41 0.38
CA VAL A 39 6.89 4.59 1.40
C VAL A 39 7.80 3.36 1.48
N TYR A 40 7.21 2.16 1.50
CA TYR A 40 7.98 0.91 1.57
C TYR A 40 8.80 0.67 0.30
N THR A 41 8.28 1.01 -0.88
CA THR A 41 9.08 0.94 -2.11
C THR A 41 10.26 1.91 -2.06
N ALA A 42 10.06 3.15 -1.58
CA ALA A 42 11.15 4.10 -1.37
C ALA A 42 12.19 3.55 -0.35
N ALA A 43 11.75 2.78 0.63
CA ALA A 43 12.65 2.10 1.57
C ALA A 43 13.45 0.98 0.89
N PHE A 44 12.82 0.16 0.06
CA PHE A 44 13.50 -0.89 -0.68
C PHE A 44 14.53 -0.32 -1.66
N LEU A 45 14.22 0.78 -2.34
CA LEU A 45 15.17 1.54 -3.16
C LEU A 45 16.37 2.08 -2.36
N LYS A 46 16.19 2.30 -1.06
CA LYS A 46 17.27 2.72 -0.13
C LYS A 46 18.08 1.54 0.42
N GLY A 47 17.70 0.30 0.09
CA GLY A 47 18.38 -0.92 0.52
C GLY A 47 17.82 -1.56 1.79
N TYR A 48 16.69 -1.09 2.30
CA TYR A 48 15.92 -1.84 3.31
C TYR A 48 15.25 -3.04 2.66
N THR A 49 14.89 -4.04 3.47
CA THR A 49 14.36 -5.31 2.97
C THR A 49 13.00 -5.64 3.58
N PRO A 50 12.18 -6.49 2.93
CA PRO A 50 10.93 -6.97 3.53
C PRO A 50 11.13 -7.77 4.82
N GLU A 51 12.29 -8.39 4.97
CA GLU A 51 12.62 -9.27 6.10
C GLU A 51 13.15 -8.49 7.30
N MET A 52 13.57 -7.21 7.11
CA MET A 52 14.08 -6.41 8.22
C MET A 52 13.08 -6.32 9.36
N THR A 53 13.57 -6.38 10.58
CA THR A 53 12.74 -6.25 11.77
C THR A 53 12.47 -4.79 12.09
N LEU A 54 11.20 -4.47 12.28
CA LEU A 54 10.69 -3.23 12.84
C LEU A 54 10.09 -3.53 14.22
N TRP A 55 10.27 -2.63 15.17
CA TRP A 55 9.65 -2.76 16.48
C TRP A 55 8.30 -2.05 16.48
N ASP A 56 7.22 -2.83 16.53
CA ASP A 56 5.87 -2.30 16.68
C ASP A 56 5.55 -2.08 18.16
N VAL A 57 6.13 -1.04 18.70
CA VAL A 57 5.94 -0.58 20.09
C VAL A 57 5.69 0.92 20.09
N ASN A 58 4.91 1.40 21.06
CA ASN A 58 4.60 2.81 21.22
C ASN A 58 5.86 3.66 21.16
N THR A 59 5.86 4.63 20.29
CA THR A 59 7.03 5.46 19.99
C THR A 59 6.61 6.91 19.85
N VAL A 60 7.29 7.79 20.57
CA VAL A 60 7.10 9.22 20.48
C VAL A 60 8.18 9.81 19.59
N PHE A 61 7.77 10.39 18.47
CA PHE A 61 8.65 11.15 17.58
C PHE A 61 8.63 12.62 18.01
N LYS A 62 9.81 13.12 18.38
CA LYS A 62 9.95 14.54 18.72
C LYS A 62 9.72 15.39 17.48
N SER A 63 8.84 16.35 17.58
CA SER A 63 8.49 17.29 16.52
C SER A 63 8.01 18.59 17.14
N ASP A 64 8.23 19.70 16.43
CA ASP A 64 7.76 21.04 16.85
C ASP A 64 6.54 21.41 15.96
N PRO A 65 5.46 21.96 16.51
CA PRO A 65 5.26 22.34 17.93
C PRO A 65 4.78 21.19 18.84
N LYS A 66 4.45 20.02 18.31
CA LYS A 66 3.89 18.91 19.09
C LYS A 66 4.52 17.58 18.68
N ASN A 67 4.92 16.78 19.67
CA ASN A 67 5.34 15.40 19.44
C ASN A 67 4.29 14.59 18.69
N TYR A 68 4.75 13.68 17.83
CA TYR A 68 3.90 12.77 17.08
C TYR A 68 3.99 11.35 17.64
N GLU A 69 2.85 10.81 18.04
CA GLU A 69 2.72 9.47 18.64
C GLU A 69 1.68 8.66 17.85
N PRO A 70 2.10 7.90 16.82
CA PRO A 70 1.19 7.06 16.05
C PRO A 70 0.66 5.91 16.90
N LYS A 71 -0.60 5.53 16.65
CA LYS A 71 -1.23 4.34 17.23
C LYS A 71 -1.66 3.39 16.12
N ASN A 72 -1.57 2.08 16.37
CA ASN A 72 -2.18 1.08 15.51
C ASN A 72 -3.70 1.18 15.56
N TYR A 73 -4.38 0.63 14.54
CA TYR A 73 -5.84 0.67 14.45
C TYR A 73 -6.52 -0.09 15.60
N ASP A 74 -5.92 -1.22 16.00
CA ASP A 74 -6.34 -2.04 17.13
C ASP A 74 -5.85 -1.54 18.50
N LEU A 75 -5.10 -0.42 18.52
CA LEU A 75 -4.45 0.17 19.69
C LEU A 75 -3.39 -0.74 20.34
N GLY A 76 -3.10 -1.89 19.75
CA GLY A 76 -2.13 -2.89 20.23
C GLY A 76 -0.70 -2.60 19.81
N GLU A 77 0.24 -3.30 20.44
CA GLU A 77 1.65 -3.39 20.11
C GLU A 77 1.98 -4.85 19.76
N HIS A 78 2.70 -5.10 18.65
CA HIS A 78 2.98 -6.46 18.18
C HIS A 78 4.46 -6.84 18.37
N GLY A 79 5.26 -5.96 18.98
CA GLY A 79 6.67 -6.23 19.25
C GLY A 79 7.53 -6.26 17.97
N PRO A 80 8.55 -7.13 17.90
CA PRO A 80 9.37 -7.28 16.71
C PRO A 80 8.60 -7.94 15.58
N ILE A 81 8.51 -7.25 14.44
CA ILE A 81 7.75 -7.72 13.28
C ILE A 81 8.55 -7.42 11.99
N SER A 82 8.46 -8.28 10.99
CA SER A 82 9.09 -8.00 9.70
C SER A 82 8.42 -6.83 8.97
N ALA A 83 9.18 -6.10 8.17
CA ALA A 83 8.63 -5.03 7.34
C ALA A 83 7.52 -5.57 6.40
N ARG A 84 7.63 -6.81 5.91
CA ARG A 84 6.62 -7.54 5.15
C ARG A 84 5.30 -7.63 5.92
N MET A 85 5.34 -8.23 7.10
CA MET A 85 4.15 -8.40 7.93
C MET A 85 3.57 -7.06 8.37
N ALA A 86 4.42 -6.08 8.72
CA ALA A 86 3.99 -4.74 9.10
C ALA A 86 3.22 -4.02 7.97
N LEU A 87 3.69 -4.12 6.72
CA LEU A 87 2.99 -3.58 5.57
C LEU A 87 1.69 -4.33 5.28
N GLN A 88 1.74 -5.65 5.30
CA GLN A 88 0.58 -6.51 5.02
C GLN A 88 -0.50 -6.42 6.09
N GLY A 89 -0.13 -6.36 7.36
CA GLY A 89 -1.05 -6.09 8.49
C GLY A 89 -1.47 -4.62 8.56
N SER A 90 -0.91 -3.77 7.70
CA SER A 90 -1.24 -2.34 7.67
C SER A 90 -0.94 -1.60 8.98
N LEU A 91 0.04 -2.07 9.77
CA LEU A 91 0.40 -1.48 11.05
C LEU A 91 0.88 -0.03 10.88
N ASN A 92 0.50 0.84 11.81
CA ASN A 92 0.80 2.26 11.71
C ASN A 92 2.17 2.61 12.28
N ILE A 93 2.49 2.11 13.47
CA ILE A 93 3.74 2.44 14.16
C ILE A 93 4.97 2.02 13.32
N PRO A 94 5.05 0.78 12.80
CA PRO A 94 6.17 0.39 11.94
C PRO A 94 6.23 1.18 10.63
N ALA A 95 5.07 1.56 10.06
CA ALA A 95 5.03 2.36 8.84
C ALA A 95 5.60 3.78 9.07
N VAL A 96 5.28 4.39 10.21
CA VAL A 96 5.85 5.70 10.58
C VAL A 96 7.36 5.57 10.83
N LYS A 97 7.82 4.51 11.48
CA LYS A 97 9.25 4.21 11.63
C LYS A 97 9.93 4.06 10.27
N MET A 98 9.28 3.36 9.32
CA MET A 98 9.81 3.22 7.97
C MET A 98 9.94 4.58 7.27
N LEU A 99 8.91 5.43 7.34
CA LEU A 99 9.01 6.79 6.78
C LEU A 99 10.11 7.62 7.45
N TYR A 100 10.25 7.51 8.77
CA TYR A 100 11.34 8.19 9.51
C TYR A 100 12.72 7.76 9.00
N LEU A 101 12.94 6.46 8.76
CA LEU A 101 14.19 5.91 8.23
C LEU A 101 14.46 6.32 6.77
N VAL A 102 13.43 6.45 5.96
CA VAL A 102 13.54 6.88 4.55
C VAL A 102 13.75 8.37 4.46
N GLY A 103 12.97 9.14 5.21
CA GLY A 103 12.88 10.60 5.17
C GLY A 103 11.70 11.08 4.31
N VAL A 104 10.95 12.06 4.85
CA VAL A 104 9.73 12.61 4.20
C VAL A 104 10.05 13.18 2.81
N SER A 105 11.10 14.00 2.70
CA SER A 105 11.48 14.62 1.43
C SER A 105 11.74 13.58 0.33
N ARG A 106 12.46 12.50 0.64
CA ARG A 106 12.74 11.43 -0.33
C ARG A 106 11.47 10.71 -0.79
N VAL A 107 10.50 10.51 0.12
CA VAL A 107 9.21 9.91 -0.25
C VAL A 107 8.41 10.86 -1.14
N LEU A 108 8.45 12.16 -0.88
CA LEU A 108 7.79 13.16 -1.73
C LEU A 108 8.43 13.21 -3.12
N ASP A 109 9.77 13.20 -3.22
CA ASP A 109 10.48 13.12 -4.51
C ASP A 109 10.09 11.87 -5.30
N PHE A 110 10.02 10.74 -4.61
CA PHE A 110 9.61 9.47 -5.21
C PHE A 110 8.14 9.50 -5.66
N ALA A 111 7.23 10.01 -4.83
CA ALA A 111 5.83 10.17 -5.19
C ALA A 111 5.64 11.09 -6.41
N GLU A 112 6.34 12.21 -6.45
CA GLU A 112 6.33 13.12 -7.61
C GLU A 112 6.81 12.40 -8.88
N SER A 113 7.87 11.57 -8.78
CA SER A 113 8.35 10.76 -9.91
C SER A 113 7.34 9.72 -10.40
N LEU A 114 6.42 9.27 -9.53
CA LEU A 114 5.31 8.38 -9.85
C LEU A 114 4.07 9.12 -10.39
N GLY A 115 4.12 10.47 -10.50
CA GLY A 115 3.08 11.28 -11.10
C GLY A 115 2.03 11.83 -10.13
N TYR A 116 2.29 11.84 -8.82
CA TYR A 116 1.42 12.54 -7.87
C TYR A 116 1.58 14.05 -8.01
N SER A 117 0.50 14.75 -8.31
CA SER A 117 0.48 16.21 -8.56
C SER A 117 0.19 17.05 -7.31
N THR A 118 -0.27 16.42 -6.23
CA THR A 118 -0.84 17.11 -5.06
C THR A 118 0.18 17.47 -3.97
N PHE A 119 1.46 17.09 -4.13
CA PHE A 119 2.50 17.25 -3.11
C PHE A 119 3.42 18.47 -3.30
N GLY A 120 2.98 19.47 -4.07
CA GLY A 120 3.79 20.65 -4.39
C GLY A 120 4.21 21.46 -3.16
N ASP A 121 3.31 21.72 -2.21
CA ASP A 121 3.67 22.36 -0.94
C ASP A 121 4.17 21.33 0.08
N ARG A 122 5.47 21.12 0.06
CA ARG A 122 6.15 20.12 0.89
C ARG A 122 6.18 20.44 2.38
N SER A 123 5.99 21.71 2.75
CA SER A 123 6.01 22.16 4.16
C SER A 123 4.85 21.57 4.98
N ARG A 124 3.77 21.15 4.31
CA ARG A 124 2.58 20.55 4.92
C ARG A 124 2.80 19.14 5.43
N PHE A 125 3.87 18.45 5.02
CA PHE A 125 4.00 17.01 5.21
C PHE A 125 5.04 16.66 6.26
N GLY A 126 4.64 15.77 7.16
CA GLY A 126 5.46 15.18 8.20
C GLY A 126 5.31 13.65 8.23
N LEU A 127 5.57 13.04 9.36
CA LEU A 127 5.53 11.59 9.53
C LEU A 127 4.13 10.98 9.35
N SER A 128 3.06 11.77 9.43
CA SER A 128 1.70 11.33 9.13
C SER A 128 1.46 11.04 7.63
N LEU A 129 2.37 11.47 6.75
CA LEU A 129 2.27 11.22 5.31
C LEU A 129 2.09 9.73 4.98
N VAL A 130 2.81 8.83 5.67
CA VAL A 130 2.69 7.37 5.45
C VAL A 130 1.33 6.80 5.84
N LEU A 131 0.59 7.50 6.67
CA LEU A 131 -0.78 7.15 7.06
C LEU A 131 -1.84 7.86 6.19
N GLY A 132 -1.39 8.47 5.09
CA GLY A 132 -2.26 9.19 4.15
C GLY A 132 -2.55 10.63 4.56
N GLY A 133 -1.65 11.28 5.32
CA GLY A 133 -1.78 12.68 5.71
C GLY A 133 -1.65 13.69 4.56
N GLY A 134 -1.57 13.23 3.30
CA GLY A 134 -1.58 14.04 2.08
C GLY A 134 -2.62 13.50 1.10
N GLU A 135 -3.41 14.38 0.49
CA GLU A 135 -4.44 13.97 -0.47
C GLU A 135 -3.82 13.53 -1.80
N VAL A 136 -4.47 12.58 -2.48
CA VAL A 136 -4.11 12.08 -3.80
C VAL A 136 -5.35 11.98 -4.69
N LEU A 137 -5.16 11.95 -6.01
CA LEU A 137 -6.22 11.63 -6.95
C LEU A 137 -6.27 10.11 -7.14
N LEU A 138 -7.46 9.50 -7.16
CA LEU A 138 -7.60 8.05 -7.36
C LEU A 138 -6.94 7.61 -8.68
N LEU A 139 -7.09 8.39 -9.74
CA LEU A 139 -6.48 8.10 -11.04
C LEU A 139 -4.95 8.06 -10.96
N GLU A 140 -4.32 9.06 -10.32
CA GLU A 140 -2.88 9.10 -10.12
C GLU A 140 -2.39 7.97 -9.19
N HIS A 141 -3.18 7.66 -8.16
CA HIS A 141 -2.84 6.60 -7.22
C HIS A 141 -2.87 5.22 -7.88
N ALA A 142 -3.87 4.95 -8.72
CA ALA A 142 -3.92 3.73 -9.53
C ALA A 142 -2.77 3.71 -10.57
N HIS A 143 -2.45 4.85 -11.18
CA HIS A 143 -1.33 4.97 -12.10
C HIS A 143 0.02 4.69 -11.43
N ALA A 144 0.24 5.17 -10.21
CA ALA A 144 1.45 4.85 -9.44
C ALA A 144 1.57 3.33 -9.17
N TYR A 145 0.45 2.68 -8.84
CA TYR A 145 0.43 1.22 -8.67
C TYR A 145 0.69 0.47 -9.98
N SER A 146 0.37 1.06 -11.14
CA SER A 146 0.66 0.43 -12.44
C SER A 146 2.16 0.27 -12.69
N ALA A 147 3.00 1.15 -12.14
CA ALA A 147 4.45 0.99 -12.18
C ALA A 147 4.89 -0.28 -11.44
N PHE A 148 4.26 -0.62 -10.31
CA PHE A 148 4.57 -1.87 -9.59
C PHE A 148 4.12 -3.10 -10.38
N ALA A 149 2.91 -3.06 -10.96
CA ALA A 149 2.37 -4.14 -11.80
C ALA A 149 3.27 -4.43 -13.00
N ASN A 150 3.81 -3.39 -13.61
CA ASN A 150 4.64 -3.44 -14.81
C ASN A 150 6.16 -3.41 -14.48
N GLN A 151 6.56 -4.06 -13.39
CA GLN A 151 7.98 -4.27 -13.02
C GLN A 151 8.81 -2.98 -12.95
N GLY A 152 8.17 -1.88 -12.55
CA GLY A 152 8.78 -0.57 -12.36
C GLY A 152 8.68 0.38 -13.57
N ILE A 153 8.16 -0.07 -14.69
CA ILE A 153 7.93 0.76 -15.88
C ILE A 153 6.56 1.43 -15.76
N GLN A 154 6.53 2.74 -15.81
CA GLN A 154 5.31 3.52 -15.89
C GLN A 154 5.07 3.98 -17.33
N LYS A 155 3.88 3.70 -17.86
CA LYS A 155 3.45 4.12 -19.19
C LYS A 155 2.51 5.32 -19.08
N PRO A 156 2.53 6.26 -20.04
CA PRO A 156 1.61 7.40 -20.02
C PRO A 156 0.15 6.94 -19.97
N LEU A 157 -0.65 7.63 -19.15
CA LEU A 157 -2.11 7.37 -19.14
C LEU A 157 -2.73 7.81 -20.48
N THR A 158 -3.62 6.99 -21.00
CA THR A 158 -4.45 7.33 -22.15
C THR A 158 -5.87 6.84 -21.97
N SER A 159 -6.82 7.64 -22.40
CA SER A 159 -8.26 7.29 -22.48
C SER A 159 -8.82 7.44 -23.90
N ILE A 160 -8.06 8.09 -24.80
CA ILE A 160 -8.44 8.28 -26.19
C ILE A 160 -7.51 7.43 -27.05
N LEU A 161 -8.07 6.47 -27.77
CA LEU A 161 -7.29 5.56 -28.62
C LEU A 161 -7.26 6.01 -30.07
N LYS A 162 -8.31 6.74 -30.52
CA LYS A 162 -8.41 7.20 -31.90
C LYS A 162 -9.31 8.42 -31.99
N VAL A 163 -8.94 9.39 -32.82
CA VAL A 163 -9.77 10.52 -33.19
C VAL A 163 -9.95 10.51 -34.72
N GLU A 164 -11.17 10.56 -35.17
CA GLU A 164 -11.52 10.60 -36.59
C GLU A 164 -12.38 11.82 -36.90
N ASP A 165 -12.23 12.36 -38.10
CA ASP A 165 -13.15 13.39 -38.61
C ASP A 165 -14.50 12.80 -39.01
N ALA A 166 -15.45 13.69 -39.38
CA ALA A 166 -16.78 13.27 -39.81
C ALA A 166 -16.78 12.43 -41.10
N LYS A 167 -15.69 12.33 -41.83
CA LYS A 167 -15.51 11.55 -43.03
C LYS A 167 -14.77 10.24 -42.79
N GLY A 168 -14.39 9.96 -41.56
CA GLY A 168 -13.64 8.77 -41.15
C GLY A 168 -12.14 8.85 -41.39
N ALA A 169 -11.59 10.04 -41.70
CA ALA A 169 -10.14 10.21 -41.75
C ALA A 169 -9.56 10.26 -40.33
N VAL A 170 -8.55 9.46 -40.10
CA VAL A 170 -7.86 9.40 -38.78
C VAL A 170 -7.05 10.67 -38.57
N LEU A 171 -7.40 11.44 -37.55
CA LEU A 171 -6.72 12.66 -37.16
C LEU A 171 -5.60 12.36 -36.14
N GLU A 172 -5.88 11.44 -35.21
CA GLU A 172 -4.94 11.00 -34.19
C GLU A 172 -5.17 9.54 -33.86
N GLU A 173 -4.13 8.78 -33.65
CA GLU A 173 -4.20 7.38 -33.21
C GLU A 173 -3.16 7.13 -32.13
N TRP A 174 -3.62 6.57 -31.02
CA TRP A 174 -2.76 6.18 -29.91
C TRP A 174 -1.78 5.09 -30.36
N LYS A 175 -0.53 5.26 -29.96
CA LYS A 175 0.51 4.24 -30.12
C LYS A 175 1.04 3.84 -28.76
N GLU A 176 1.25 2.55 -28.57
CA GLU A 176 1.83 2.07 -27.33
C GLU A 176 3.23 2.65 -27.12
N SER A 177 3.44 3.23 -25.94
CA SER A 177 4.75 3.75 -25.49
C SER A 177 5.51 2.64 -24.76
N ASP A 178 6.84 2.62 -24.89
CA ASP A 178 7.71 1.77 -24.06
C ASP A 178 7.63 2.14 -22.58
N GLY A 179 7.22 3.38 -22.28
CA GLY A 179 7.16 3.90 -20.93
C GLY A 179 8.54 4.31 -20.38
N LYS A 180 8.58 4.57 -19.08
CA LYS A 180 9.80 4.96 -18.38
C LYS A 180 9.99 4.10 -17.14
N GLN A 181 11.22 3.63 -16.92
CA GLN A 181 11.58 2.95 -15.66
C GLN A 181 11.62 3.99 -14.53
N ILE A 182 10.57 4.01 -13.69
CA ILE A 182 10.45 4.93 -12.55
C ILE A 182 10.90 4.24 -11.26
N VAL A 183 10.61 2.95 -11.13
CA VAL A 183 11.01 2.13 -9.99
C VAL A 183 12.03 1.11 -10.46
N GLU A 184 13.14 0.96 -9.74
CA GLU A 184 14.09 -0.12 -10.03
C GLU A 184 13.34 -1.46 -10.04
N ARG A 185 13.64 -2.30 -11.04
CA ARG A 185 12.87 -3.53 -11.32
C ARG A 185 12.72 -4.43 -10.11
N ASN A 186 13.82 -4.70 -9.39
CA ASN A 186 13.77 -5.60 -8.25
C ASN A 186 12.97 -5.02 -7.06
N ALA A 187 12.98 -3.71 -6.87
CA ALA A 187 12.14 -3.04 -5.86
C ALA A 187 10.65 -3.17 -6.22
N ALA A 188 10.28 -3.04 -7.51
CA ALA A 188 8.91 -3.25 -7.98
C ALA A 188 8.46 -4.70 -7.83
N LEU A 189 9.33 -5.67 -8.10
CA LEU A 189 9.05 -7.09 -7.86
C LEU A 189 8.92 -7.38 -6.36
N THR A 190 9.76 -6.77 -5.54
CA THR A 190 9.73 -6.93 -4.08
C THR A 190 8.42 -6.42 -3.49
N ILE A 191 7.97 -5.23 -3.87
CA ILE A 191 6.69 -4.70 -3.36
C ILE A 191 5.51 -5.55 -3.84
N SER A 192 5.52 -6.03 -5.09
CA SER A 192 4.49 -6.93 -5.62
C SER A 192 4.46 -8.26 -4.87
N ASN A 193 5.63 -8.84 -4.57
CA ASN A 193 5.77 -10.05 -3.77
C ASN A 193 5.24 -9.85 -2.34
N VAL A 194 5.56 -8.72 -1.69
CA VAL A 194 5.01 -8.41 -0.37
C VAL A 194 3.49 -8.26 -0.45
N LEU A 195 2.96 -7.44 -1.36
CA LEU A 195 1.53 -7.15 -1.43
C LEU A 195 0.66 -8.34 -1.90
N SER A 196 1.26 -9.37 -2.49
CA SER A 196 0.55 -10.62 -2.88
C SER A 196 0.63 -11.72 -1.82
N ASP A 197 1.38 -11.53 -0.74
CA ASP A 197 1.56 -12.51 0.33
C ASP A 197 0.38 -12.49 1.31
N ASN A 198 -0.66 -13.29 1.01
CA ASN A 198 -1.83 -13.36 1.88
C ASN A 198 -1.54 -13.96 3.26
N ASN A 199 -0.54 -14.84 3.38
CA ASN A 199 -0.18 -15.42 4.68
C ASN A 199 0.34 -14.36 5.63
N SER A 200 1.17 -13.44 5.14
CA SER A 200 1.71 -12.35 5.94
C SER A 200 0.67 -11.32 6.40
N ARG A 201 -0.54 -11.26 5.80
CA ARG A 201 -1.63 -10.39 6.24
C ARG A 201 -2.67 -11.11 7.12
N ALA A 202 -2.60 -12.44 7.17
CA ALA A 202 -3.66 -13.25 7.78
C ALA A 202 -3.88 -12.96 9.27
N PHE A 203 -2.87 -12.51 10.00
CA PHE A 203 -2.99 -12.19 11.43
C PHE A 203 -3.91 -10.98 11.71
N VAL A 204 -4.12 -10.09 10.69
CA VAL A 204 -5.05 -8.95 10.78
C VAL A 204 -6.35 -9.22 10.02
N PHE A 205 -6.26 -9.74 8.78
CA PHE A 205 -7.40 -9.83 7.87
C PHE A 205 -8.00 -11.26 7.78
N GLY A 206 -7.35 -12.26 8.39
CA GLY A 206 -7.68 -13.66 8.16
C GLY A 206 -7.22 -14.16 6.79
N LEU A 207 -7.19 -15.48 6.60
CA LEU A 207 -6.81 -16.09 5.30
C LEU A 207 -7.90 -15.88 4.24
N SER A 208 -9.18 -15.88 4.65
CA SER A 208 -10.32 -15.61 3.77
C SER A 208 -10.71 -14.13 3.89
N ASN A 209 -10.33 -13.34 2.90
CA ASN A 209 -10.61 -11.90 2.87
C ASN A 209 -10.81 -11.41 1.43
N SER A 210 -11.38 -10.22 1.25
CA SER A 210 -11.70 -9.67 -0.07
C SER A 210 -10.49 -9.20 -0.88
N LEU A 211 -9.27 -9.28 -0.34
CA LEU A 211 -8.04 -8.98 -1.08
C LEU A 211 -7.46 -10.21 -1.79
N VAL A 212 -8.19 -11.32 -1.80
CA VAL A 212 -7.79 -12.58 -2.44
C VAL A 212 -8.71 -12.87 -3.63
N LEU A 213 -8.12 -13.20 -4.77
CA LEU A 213 -8.83 -13.79 -5.90
C LEU A 213 -8.50 -15.29 -5.97
N SER A 214 -9.53 -16.14 -5.90
CA SER A 214 -9.35 -17.60 -5.94
C SER A 214 -8.61 -18.01 -7.21
N GLY A 215 -7.51 -18.75 -7.05
CA GLY A 215 -6.71 -19.29 -8.17
C GLY A 215 -5.89 -18.24 -8.95
N ARG A 216 -5.84 -16.98 -8.52
CA ARG A 216 -5.11 -15.92 -9.21
C ARG A 216 -4.32 -15.06 -8.22
N PRO A 217 -2.98 -14.95 -8.35
CA PRO A 217 -2.20 -14.03 -7.55
C PRO A 217 -2.58 -12.59 -7.80
N VAL A 218 -2.75 -11.82 -6.73
CA VAL A 218 -2.99 -10.38 -6.77
C VAL A 218 -2.23 -9.69 -5.67
N ALA A 219 -1.68 -8.52 -5.98
CA ALA A 219 -1.10 -7.62 -5.02
C ALA A 219 -2.15 -6.57 -4.66
N ALA A 220 -2.45 -6.38 -3.37
CA ALA A 220 -3.51 -5.48 -2.96
C ALA A 220 -3.23 -4.80 -1.61
N LYS A 221 -3.75 -3.59 -1.46
CA LYS A 221 -3.67 -2.79 -0.23
C LYS A 221 -4.95 -2.00 0.00
N THR A 222 -5.44 -2.04 1.24
CA THR A 222 -6.53 -1.20 1.71
C THR A 222 -6.02 0.14 2.27
N GLY A 223 -6.87 1.14 2.25
CA GLY A 223 -6.69 2.41 2.93
C GLY A 223 -7.96 2.79 3.68
N THR A 224 -7.80 3.44 4.83
CA THR A 224 -8.89 4.02 5.60
C THR A 224 -8.35 5.29 6.24
N THR A 225 -9.09 6.36 6.16
CA THR A 225 -8.74 7.62 6.82
C THR A 225 -9.33 7.70 8.21
N ASN A 226 -8.72 8.54 9.04
CA ASN A 226 -9.27 8.87 10.35
C ASN A 226 -10.70 9.39 10.19
N ASN A 227 -11.58 9.02 11.13
CA ASN A 227 -13.00 9.39 11.12
C ASN A 227 -13.81 8.87 9.92
N TYR A 228 -13.27 7.89 9.16
CA TYR A 228 -14.00 7.18 8.09
C TYR A 228 -14.52 8.09 6.96
N HIS A 229 -13.75 9.10 6.55
CA HIS A 229 -14.09 9.91 5.37
C HIS A 229 -13.84 9.15 4.07
N ASP A 230 -12.77 8.35 4.04
CA ASP A 230 -12.30 7.67 2.83
C ASP A 230 -12.00 6.21 3.11
N ALA A 231 -12.50 5.33 2.28
CA ALA A 231 -12.17 3.91 2.26
C ALA A 231 -11.65 3.53 0.88
N TRP A 232 -10.46 2.93 0.84
CA TRP A 232 -9.73 2.63 -0.38
C TRP A 232 -9.40 1.16 -0.49
N THR A 233 -9.35 0.67 -1.73
CA THR A 233 -8.65 -0.56 -2.09
C THR A 233 -8.00 -0.39 -3.44
N LEU A 234 -6.69 -0.53 -3.48
CA LEU A 234 -5.89 -0.59 -4.71
C LEU A 234 -5.32 -2.00 -4.83
N GLY A 235 -5.34 -2.55 -6.03
CA GLY A 235 -4.71 -3.83 -6.28
C GLY A 235 -4.57 -4.13 -7.76
N TYR A 236 -3.69 -5.10 -8.06
CA TYR A 236 -3.30 -5.38 -9.42
C TYR A 236 -2.89 -6.84 -9.63
N THR A 237 -3.01 -7.28 -10.88
CA THR A 237 -2.26 -8.38 -11.49
C THR A 237 -1.17 -7.80 -12.39
N PRO A 238 -0.29 -8.58 -12.99
CA PRO A 238 0.68 -8.05 -13.96
C PRO A 238 0.06 -7.23 -15.10
N SER A 239 -1.18 -7.51 -15.51
CA SER A 239 -1.85 -6.88 -16.66
C SER A 239 -2.95 -5.87 -16.33
N LEU A 240 -3.48 -5.86 -15.11
CA LEU A 240 -4.61 -5.00 -14.74
C LEU A 240 -4.43 -4.40 -13.35
N VAL A 241 -4.62 -3.09 -13.26
CA VAL A 241 -4.70 -2.35 -11.98
C VAL A 241 -6.12 -1.84 -11.80
N ALA A 242 -6.66 -1.97 -10.60
CA ALA A 242 -7.93 -1.35 -10.22
C ALA A 242 -7.81 -0.63 -8.88
N GLY A 243 -8.40 0.56 -8.82
CA GLY A 243 -8.57 1.33 -7.61
C GLY A 243 -10.05 1.56 -7.33
N VAL A 244 -10.44 1.39 -6.08
CA VAL A 244 -11.80 1.70 -5.59
C VAL A 244 -11.67 2.66 -4.41
N TRP A 245 -12.40 3.74 -4.47
CA TRP A 245 -12.67 4.65 -3.38
C TRP A 245 -14.16 4.60 -3.02
N VAL A 246 -14.46 4.64 -1.74
CA VAL A 246 -15.81 4.77 -1.21
C VAL A 246 -15.81 5.85 -0.14
N GLY A 247 -16.76 6.77 -0.25
CA GLY A 247 -16.94 7.89 0.65
C GLY A 247 -18.10 8.77 0.19
N ASN A 248 -18.31 9.88 0.85
CA ASN A 248 -19.31 10.88 0.46
C ASN A 248 -18.68 11.92 -0.48
N ASN A 249 -19.39 12.33 -1.53
CA ASN A 249 -18.89 13.27 -2.53
C ASN A 249 -18.56 14.65 -1.91
N ASP A 250 -19.31 15.06 -0.88
CA ASP A 250 -19.10 16.25 -0.06
C ASP A 250 -17.98 16.11 0.99
N ASN A 251 -17.34 14.93 1.04
CA ASN A 251 -16.34 14.58 2.04
C ASN A 251 -16.86 14.46 3.47
N ALA A 252 -18.15 14.27 3.70
CA ALA A 252 -18.70 13.96 5.01
C ALA A 252 -18.23 12.60 5.50
N ALA A 253 -18.11 12.41 6.82
CA ALA A 253 -17.73 11.12 7.39
C ALA A 253 -18.78 10.04 7.13
N MET A 254 -18.32 8.84 6.81
CA MET A 254 -19.17 7.66 6.75
C MET A 254 -19.46 7.11 8.15
N LYS A 255 -20.28 6.08 8.25
CA LYS A 255 -20.53 5.38 9.51
C LYS A 255 -19.23 4.80 10.07
N ARG A 256 -19.12 4.81 11.41
CA ARG A 256 -18.00 4.15 12.10
C ARG A 256 -17.88 2.69 11.67
N GLY A 257 -16.66 2.27 11.35
CA GLY A 257 -16.37 0.92 10.84
C GLY A 257 -16.48 0.77 9.32
N ALA A 258 -16.81 1.83 8.58
CA ALA A 258 -16.78 1.84 7.12
C ALA A 258 -15.33 1.96 6.63
N ASP A 259 -14.56 0.91 6.74
CA ASP A 259 -13.16 0.88 6.32
C ASP A 259 -12.96 0.22 4.95
N GLY A 260 -11.74 0.39 4.42
CA GLY A 260 -11.38 -0.10 3.09
C GLY A 260 -11.53 -1.60 2.93
N SER A 261 -11.33 -2.39 3.99
CA SER A 261 -11.44 -3.86 3.94
C SER A 261 -12.89 -4.33 3.90
N ILE A 262 -13.79 -3.57 4.52
CA ILE A 262 -15.21 -3.92 4.65
C ILE A 262 -16.04 -3.41 3.48
N ILE A 263 -15.78 -2.19 3.00
CA ILE A 263 -16.65 -1.58 1.97
C ILE A 263 -15.99 -1.45 0.59
N ALA A 264 -14.71 -1.07 0.50
CA ALA A 264 -14.04 -0.91 -0.79
C ALA A 264 -13.50 -2.24 -1.35
N ALA A 265 -12.96 -3.13 -0.51
CA ALA A 265 -12.37 -4.38 -0.96
C ALA A 265 -13.37 -5.36 -1.58
N PRO A 266 -14.62 -5.52 -1.10
CA PRO A 266 -15.62 -6.35 -1.78
C PRO A 266 -15.97 -5.84 -3.18
N ILE A 267 -16.07 -4.52 -3.38
CA ILE A 267 -16.32 -3.90 -4.69
C ILE A 267 -15.14 -4.16 -5.63
N TRP A 268 -13.92 -3.91 -5.14
CA TRP A 268 -12.69 -4.19 -5.87
C TRP A 268 -12.58 -5.67 -6.27
N ASN A 269 -12.87 -6.58 -5.34
CA ASN A 269 -12.84 -8.04 -5.59
C ASN A 269 -13.84 -8.45 -6.67
N ALA A 270 -15.08 -7.98 -6.56
CA ALA A 270 -16.13 -8.27 -7.53
C ALA A 270 -15.76 -7.76 -8.94
N PHE A 271 -15.21 -6.53 -9.03
CA PHE A 271 -14.72 -5.98 -10.28
C PHE A 271 -13.59 -6.81 -10.87
N MET A 272 -12.53 -7.06 -10.09
CA MET A 272 -11.37 -7.81 -10.57
C MET A 272 -11.71 -9.23 -11.01
N ARG A 273 -12.59 -9.92 -10.30
CA ARG A 273 -13.06 -11.26 -10.70
C ARG A 273 -13.74 -11.23 -12.05
N ARG A 274 -14.64 -10.27 -12.30
CA ARG A 274 -15.36 -10.15 -13.57
C ARG A 274 -14.44 -9.71 -14.71
N ALA A 275 -13.59 -8.72 -14.47
CA ALA A 275 -12.67 -8.20 -15.47
C ALA A 275 -11.64 -9.23 -15.93
N LEU A 276 -11.24 -10.14 -15.03
CA LEU A 276 -10.21 -11.14 -15.30
C LEU A 276 -10.76 -12.54 -15.63
N GLU A 277 -12.10 -12.73 -15.64
CA GLU A 277 -12.74 -14.04 -15.80
C GLU A 277 -12.26 -14.80 -17.04
N LYS A 278 -12.07 -14.08 -18.14
CA LYS A 278 -11.70 -14.67 -19.44
C LYS A 278 -10.21 -14.46 -19.79
N THR A 279 -9.41 -14.04 -18.83
CA THR A 279 -7.98 -13.80 -19.06
C THR A 279 -7.13 -14.93 -18.45
N PRO A 280 -5.95 -15.23 -19.02
CA PRO A 280 -5.03 -16.19 -18.43
C PRO A 280 -4.64 -15.79 -17.00
N VAL A 281 -4.29 -16.81 -16.19
CA VAL A 281 -3.73 -16.58 -14.86
C VAL A 281 -2.26 -16.22 -15.00
N GLU A 282 -1.91 -15.00 -14.62
CA GLU A 282 -0.54 -14.50 -14.63
C GLU A 282 0.11 -14.65 -13.26
N GLN A 283 1.43 -14.83 -13.24
CA GLN A 283 2.24 -14.87 -12.03
C GLN A 283 3.12 -13.62 -11.94
N PHE A 284 3.30 -13.10 -10.74
CA PHE A 284 4.33 -12.09 -10.51
C PHE A 284 5.71 -12.75 -10.60
N PRO A 285 6.65 -12.17 -11.36
CA PRO A 285 8.03 -12.63 -11.32
C PRO A 285 8.59 -12.49 -9.90
N ALA A 286 9.36 -13.50 -9.46
CA ALA A 286 9.98 -13.46 -8.16
C ALA A 286 11.07 -12.37 -8.09
N PRO A 287 11.16 -11.61 -6.99
CA PRO A 287 12.28 -10.70 -6.77
C PRO A 287 13.58 -11.50 -6.56
N GLN A 288 14.70 -10.89 -6.90
CA GLN A 288 15.99 -11.42 -6.53
C GLN A 288 16.21 -11.26 -5.02
N PRO A 289 16.78 -12.28 -4.35
CA PRO A 289 17.11 -12.18 -2.94
C PRO A 289 18.04 -11.01 -2.65
N THR A 290 17.79 -10.30 -1.57
CA THR A 290 18.69 -9.24 -1.12
C THR A 290 19.97 -9.84 -0.58
N SER A 291 21.09 -9.54 -1.22
CA SER A 291 22.42 -9.88 -0.69
C SER A 291 22.89 -8.78 0.24
N THR A 292 23.03 -9.07 1.51
CA THR A 292 23.55 -8.13 2.53
C THR A 292 24.26 -8.89 3.64
N ASN A 293 25.29 -8.28 4.18
CA ASN A 293 26.00 -8.78 5.36
C ASN A 293 25.49 -8.16 6.68
N LYS A 294 24.40 -7.39 6.63
CA LYS A 294 23.78 -6.77 7.80
C LYS A 294 22.67 -7.65 8.34
N PRO A 295 22.86 -8.36 9.47
CA PRO A 295 21.89 -9.36 9.96
C PRO A 295 20.50 -8.80 10.17
N PHE A 296 20.36 -7.58 10.69
CA PHE A 296 19.05 -6.97 10.95
C PHE A 296 18.19 -6.76 9.69
N LEU A 297 18.84 -6.53 8.53
CA LEU A 297 18.12 -6.44 7.25
C LEU A 297 17.60 -7.80 6.79
N LEU A 298 18.13 -8.88 7.32
CA LEU A 298 17.69 -10.26 7.07
C LEU A 298 16.72 -10.77 8.15
N GLY A 299 16.25 -9.91 9.04
CA GLY A 299 15.44 -10.30 10.19
C GLY A 299 16.20 -11.10 11.25
N LYS A 300 17.53 -11.07 11.20
CA LYS A 300 18.41 -11.80 12.11
C LYS A 300 18.98 -10.84 13.14
N GLY A 301 19.40 -11.39 14.30
CA GLY A 301 20.05 -10.61 15.36
C GLY A 301 19.09 -9.88 16.30
N VAL A 302 17.78 -10.11 16.16
CA VAL A 302 16.74 -9.72 17.13
C VAL A 302 16.33 -10.89 18.02
N GLU A 303 16.75 -12.11 17.67
CA GLU A 303 16.57 -13.30 18.50
C GLU A 303 17.68 -13.31 19.53
N GLN A 304 17.33 -13.16 20.77
CA GLN A 304 18.21 -13.44 21.90
C GLN A 304 17.80 -14.80 22.43
N ILE A 305 18.72 -15.77 22.39
CA ILE A 305 18.52 -17.03 23.10
C ILE A 305 18.57 -16.66 24.58
N VAL A 306 17.44 -16.78 25.24
CA VAL A 306 17.30 -16.56 26.67
C VAL A 306 17.04 -17.91 27.35
N GLN A 307 17.72 -18.12 28.45
CA GLN A 307 17.42 -19.28 29.30
C GLN A 307 16.18 -18.99 30.12
N ILE A 308 15.20 -19.85 30.02
CA ILE A 308 13.94 -19.77 30.79
C ILE A 308 13.87 -20.88 31.83
N ASP A 309 13.26 -20.57 32.93
CA ASP A 309 12.87 -21.53 33.96
C ASP A 309 11.58 -22.24 33.50
N LYS A 310 11.66 -23.54 33.27
CA LYS A 310 10.55 -24.36 32.76
C LYS A 310 9.30 -24.36 33.66
N VAL A 311 9.48 -24.12 34.95
CA VAL A 311 8.37 -24.13 35.92
C VAL A 311 7.64 -22.79 35.91
N THR A 312 8.37 -21.70 35.87
CA THR A 312 7.81 -20.36 36.00
C THR A 312 7.56 -19.66 34.66
N GLY A 313 8.20 -20.14 33.56
CA GLY A 313 8.20 -19.48 32.24
C GLY A 313 8.90 -18.13 32.21
N LYS A 314 9.68 -17.79 33.25
CA LYS A 314 10.46 -16.54 33.35
C LYS A 314 11.91 -16.78 32.97
N LEU A 315 12.68 -15.69 32.79
CA LEU A 315 14.13 -15.79 32.62
C LEU A 315 14.75 -16.61 33.76
N ALA A 316 15.56 -17.60 33.39
CA ALA A 316 16.34 -18.34 34.35
C ALA A 316 17.33 -17.40 35.03
N THR A 317 17.56 -17.62 36.30
CA THR A 317 18.52 -16.88 37.15
C THR A 317 19.59 -17.83 37.62
N GLU A 318 20.61 -17.29 38.29
CA GLU A 318 21.66 -18.12 38.97
C GLU A 318 21.11 -19.10 40.01
N PHE A 319 19.86 -18.90 40.46
CA PHE A 319 19.17 -19.77 41.40
C PHE A 319 18.28 -20.80 40.72
N THR A 320 18.12 -20.75 39.39
CA THR A 320 17.32 -21.76 38.65
C THR A 320 18.15 -23.04 38.53
N PRO A 321 17.67 -24.19 39.04
CA PRO A 321 18.34 -25.46 38.88
C PRO A 321 18.63 -25.78 37.41
N PRO A 322 19.83 -26.27 37.05
CA PRO A 322 20.22 -26.49 35.65
C PRO A 322 19.25 -27.39 34.86
N GLU A 323 18.63 -28.39 35.53
CA GLU A 323 17.66 -29.29 34.95
C GLU A 323 16.32 -28.62 34.60
N LEU A 324 16.06 -27.45 35.14
CA LEU A 324 14.88 -26.62 34.88
C LEU A 324 15.15 -25.50 33.89
N VAL A 325 16.38 -25.38 33.40
CA VAL A 325 16.74 -24.37 32.38
C VAL A 325 16.41 -24.92 31.00
N GLU A 326 15.73 -24.11 30.18
CA GLU A 326 15.45 -24.35 28.75
C GLU A 326 15.96 -23.16 27.92
N ASN A 327 16.52 -23.45 26.73
CA ASN A 327 17.06 -22.44 25.80
C ASN A 327 16.02 -22.04 24.75
#